data_40c3aff958b714c011d48a762e522922
#
_entry.id   40c3aff958b714c011d48a762e522922
#
_cell.length_a   1.000
_cell.length_b   1.000
_cell.length_c   1.000
_cell.angle_alpha   90.00
_cell.angle_beta   90.00
_cell.angle_gamma   90.00
#
_symmetry.space_group_name_H-M   'P 1'
#
loop_
_entity.id
_entity.type
_entity.pdbx_description
1 polymer ?
#
loop_
_entity_poly.entity_id
_entity_poly.type
_entity_poly.pdbx_seq_one_letter_code
_entity_poly.pdbx_strand_id
1 'polypeptide(L)' 'LGVRETAKVEDLIKRMKKQGLAILLISHNFDQVLRLADHIWVMRQGDVMAGMRAKETSGDELVALITGAKAGRK' A
#
# COMPACT_ATOMS: atom_id res chain seq x y z
N LEU A 1 -1.72 -15.88 5.30
CA LEU A 1 -3.19 -15.90 5.35
C LEU A 1 -3.76 -16.54 4.08
N GLY A 2 -4.84 -17.30 4.25
CA GLY A 2 -5.59 -17.83 3.12
C GLY A 2 -6.42 -16.75 2.42
N VAL A 3 -7.00 -17.09 1.28
CA VAL A 3 -7.80 -16.14 0.47
C VAL A 3 -9.01 -15.62 1.25
N ARG A 4 -9.68 -16.50 2.00
CA ARG A 4 -10.87 -16.10 2.78
C ARG A 4 -10.52 -15.14 3.91
N GLU A 5 -9.46 -15.41 4.63
CA GLU A 5 -9.00 -14.58 5.74
C GLU A 5 -8.55 -13.21 5.24
N THR A 6 -7.87 -13.19 4.11
CA THR A 6 -7.46 -11.93 3.47
C THR A 6 -8.67 -11.09 3.08
N ALA A 7 -9.70 -11.72 2.48
CA ALA A 7 -10.91 -11.02 2.10
C ALA A 7 -11.64 -10.43 3.31
N LYS A 8 -11.69 -11.16 4.42
CA LYS A 8 -12.33 -10.66 5.64
C LYS A 8 -11.60 -9.46 6.22
N VAL A 9 -10.27 -9.49 6.22
CA VAL A 9 -9.46 -8.37 6.70
C VAL A 9 -9.68 -7.15 5.80
N GLU A 10 -9.70 -7.33 4.48
CA GLU A 10 -9.95 -6.24 3.55
C GLU A 10 -11.34 -5.62 3.75
N ASP A 11 -12.36 -6.44 3.96
CA ASP A 11 -13.72 -5.95 4.22
C ASP A 11 -13.79 -5.15 5.52
N LEU A 12 -13.10 -5.61 6.56
CA LEU A 12 -13.04 -4.89 7.84
C LEU A 12 -12.38 -3.52 7.66
N ILE A 13 -11.27 -3.46 6.94
CA ILE A 13 -10.57 -2.20 6.66
C ILE A 13 -11.47 -1.23 5.91
N LYS A 14 -12.17 -1.71 4.89
CA LYS A 14 -13.10 -0.88 4.11
C LYS A 14 -14.22 -0.31 4.96
N ARG A 15 -14.76 -1.11 5.88
CA ARG A 15 -15.81 -0.66 6.79
C ARG A 15 -15.32 0.40 7.76
N MET A 16 -14.11 0.21 8.30
CA MET A 16 -13.51 1.20 9.21
C MET A 16 -13.23 2.52 8.50
N LYS A 17 -12.79 2.46 7.25
CA LYS A 17 -12.58 3.66 6.42
C LYS A 17 -13.88 4.44 6.24
N LYS A 18 -14.98 3.75 5.98
CA LYS A 18 -16.30 4.40 5.84
C LYS A 18 -16.75 5.08 7.11
N GLN A 19 -16.27 4.62 8.26
CA GLN A 19 -16.57 5.25 9.56
C GLN A 19 -15.68 6.44 9.86
N GLY A 20 -14.77 6.79 8.96
CA GLY A 20 -13.88 7.92 9.13
C GLY A 20 -12.62 7.63 9.94
N LEU A 21 -12.31 6.36 10.16
CA LEU A 21 -11.11 5.98 10.91
C LEU A 21 -9.86 6.09 10.03
N ALA A 22 -8.79 6.60 10.62
CA ALA A 22 -7.47 6.58 10.00
C ALA A 22 -6.85 5.21 10.21
N ILE A 23 -6.33 4.60 9.14
CA ILE A 23 -5.77 3.25 9.17
C ILE A 23 -4.37 3.26 8.59
N LEU A 24 -3.43 2.67 9.32
CA LEU A 24 -2.08 2.44 8.83
C LEU A 24 -1.94 0.96 8.48
N LEU A 25 -1.64 0.67 7.22
CA LEU A 25 -1.42 -0.69 6.73
C LEU A 25 0.03 -0.86 6.33
N ILE A 26 0.69 -1.86 6.88
CA ILE A 26 2.05 -2.23 6.50
C ILE A 26 1.98 -3.59 5.80
N SER A 27 2.37 -3.63 4.54
CA SER A 27 2.25 -4.85 3.74
C SER A 27 3.24 -4.81 2.58
N HIS A 28 3.65 -5.99 2.13
CA HIS A 28 4.39 -6.16 0.89
C HIS A 28 3.55 -6.79 -0.22
N ASN A 29 2.26 -6.97 0.03
CA ASN A 29 1.32 -7.41 -1.00
C ASN A 29 0.80 -6.18 -1.75
N PHE A 30 1.39 -5.91 -2.91
CA PHE A 30 1.13 -4.68 -3.65
C PHE A 30 -0.30 -4.59 -4.18
N ASP A 31 -0.89 -5.72 -4.59
CA ASP A 31 -2.27 -5.74 -5.06
C ASP A 31 -3.23 -5.35 -3.94
N GLN A 32 -3.01 -5.88 -2.74
CA GLN A 32 -3.81 -5.53 -1.58
C GLN A 32 -3.67 -4.06 -1.21
N VAL A 33 -2.44 -3.56 -1.18
CA VAL A 33 -2.17 -2.15 -0.87
C VAL A 33 -2.85 -1.24 -1.88
N LEU A 34 -2.75 -1.55 -3.17
CA LEU A 34 -3.38 -0.74 -4.22
C LEU A 34 -4.90 -0.72 -4.13
N ARG A 35 -5.51 -1.82 -3.65
CA ARG A 35 -6.96 -1.88 -3.48
C ARG A 35 -7.46 -1.10 -2.26
N LEU A 36 -6.67 -1.07 -1.20
CA LEU A 36 -7.14 -0.57 0.10
C LEU A 36 -6.65 0.82 0.43
N ALA A 37 -5.43 1.17 0.03
CA ALA A 37 -4.81 2.41 0.45
C ALA A 37 -5.29 3.60 -0.38
N ASP A 38 -5.40 4.74 0.27
CA ASP A 38 -5.59 6.03 -0.40
C ASP A 38 -4.25 6.66 -0.72
N HIS A 39 -3.29 6.50 0.18
CA HIS A 39 -1.95 7.03 0.04
C HIS A 39 -0.93 5.94 0.37
N ILE A 40 0.15 5.88 -0.39
CA ILE A 40 1.20 4.86 -0.24
C ILE A 40 2.54 5.53 0.01
N TRP A 41 3.25 5.05 1.02
CA TRP A 41 4.62 5.43 1.29
C TRP A 41 5.51 4.22 1.05
N VAL A 42 6.47 4.35 0.14
CA VAL A 42 7.42 3.28 -0.15
C VAL A 42 8.66 3.50 0.72
N MET A 43 9.01 2.47 1.49
CA MET A 43 10.18 2.50 2.36
C MET A 43 11.19 1.45 1.93
N ARG A 44 12.47 1.79 2.07
CA ARG A 44 13.57 0.90 1.74
C ARG A 44 14.72 1.19 2.69
N GLN A 45 15.17 0.14 3.40
CA GLN A 45 16.32 0.23 4.31
C GLN A 45 16.21 1.39 5.30
N GLY A 46 15.01 1.60 5.83
CA GLY A 46 14.77 2.65 6.81
C GLY A 46 14.50 4.04 6.25
N ASP A 47 14.60 4.21 4.93
CA ASP A 47 14.34 5.49 4.28
C ASP A 47 13.00 5.50 3.55
N VAL A 48 12.35 6.65 3.52
CA VAL A 48 11.17 6.86 2.70
C VAL A 48 11.63 7.20 1.29
N MET A 49 11.33 6.31 0.35
CA MET A 49 11.74 6.47 -1.05
C MET A 49 10.78 7.33 -1.86
N ALA A 50 9.48 7.21 -1.58
CA ALA A 50 8.46 7.93 -2.30
C ALA A 50 7.15 7.96 -1.53
N GLY A 51 6.33 8.98 -1.77
CA GLY A 51 4.96 9.06 -1.30
C GLY A 51 4.05 9.41 -2.48
N MET A 52 2.91 8.73 -2.63
CA MET A 52 2.03 8.94 -3.76
C MET A 52 0.61 8.50 -3.43
N ARG A 53 -0.35 8.96 -4.20
CA ARG A 53 -1.70 8.43 -4.12
C ARG A 53 -1.77 7.07 -4.81
N ALA A 54 -2.54 6.14 -4.24
CA ALA A 54 -2.66 4.80 -4.80
C ALA A 54 -3.11 4.81 -6.26
N LYS A 55 -4.02 5.69 -6.63
CA LYS A 55 -4.53 5.80 -8.01
C LYS A 55 -3.53 6.38 -9.00
N GLU A 56 -2.41 6.92 -8.54
CA GLU A 56 -1.37 7.52 -9.37
C GLU A 56 -0.18 6.59 -9.60
N THR A 57 -0.24 5.37 -9.11
CA THR A 57 0.85 4.41 -9.21
C THR A 57 0.35 3.04 -9.66
N SER A 58 1.27 2.12 -9.85
CA SER A 58 0.99 0.75 -10.25
C SER A 58 1.88 -0.22 -9.47
N GLY A 59 1.56 -1.51 -9.55
CA GLY A 59 2.39 -2.54 -8.95
C GLY A 59 3.81 -2.53 -9.50
N ASP A 60 3.98 -2.34 -10.80
CA ASP A 60 5.29 -2.29 -11.44
C ASP A 60 6.11 -1.11 -10.91
N GLU A 61 5.49 0.05 -10.74
CA GLU A 61 6.17 1.21 -10.19
C GLU A 61 6.60 0.98 -8.75
N LEU A 62 5.74 0.38 -7.93
CA LEU A 62 6.08 0.06 -6.54
C LEU A 62 7.26 -0.91 -6.46
N VAL A 63 7.28 -1.94 -7.29
CA VAL A 63 8.39 -2.87 -7.36
C VAL A 63 9.68 -2.14 -7.75
N ALA A 64 9.63 -1.27 -8.75
CA ALA A 64 10.80 -0.51 -9.19
C ALA A 64 11.36 0.40 -8.09
N LEU A 65 10.48 1.03 -7.32
CA LEU A 65 10.89 1.88 -6.19
C LEU A 65 11.51 1.06 -5.06
N ILE A 66 10.92 -0.08 -4.72
CA ILE A 66 11.39 -0.93 -3.62
C ILE A 66 12.72 -1.58 -3.96
N THR A 67 12.91 -2.01 -5.20
CA THR A 67 14.15 -2.66 -5.64
C THR A 67 15.27 -1.68 -5.97
N GLY A 68 14.94 -0.38 -6.04
CA GLY A 68 15.92 0.63 -6.42
C GLY A 68 16.13 0.77 -7.91
N ALA A 69 15.31 0.11 -8.74
CA ALA A 69 15.37 0.25 -10.20
C ALA A 69 14.93 1.64 -10.65
N LYS A 70 14.16 2.34 -9.81
CA LYS A 70 13.71 3.70 -10.05
C LYS A 70 14.05 4.58 -8.84
N ALA A 71 14.51 5.80 -9.09
CA ALA A 71 14.76 6.76 -8.01
C ALA A 71 13.45 7.23 -7.41
N GLY A 72 13.39 7.26 -6.05
CA GLY A 72 12.20 7.70 -5.35
C GLY A 72 12.09 9.21 -5.25
N ARG A 73 10.87 9.67 -4.94
CA ARG A 73 10.57 11.05 -4.57
C ARG A 73 9.98 11.06 -3.16
N LYS A 74 10.51 11.90 -2.34
CA LYS A 74 9.99 12.07 -0.98
C LYS A 74 8.82 13.04 -0.94
#